data_18369790cb0475793f9d9ba6ad4eb5a5
#
_entry.id   18369790cb0475793f9d9ba6ad4eb5a5
#
_cell.length_a   1.000
_cell.length_b   1.000
_cell.length_c   1.000
_cell.angle_alpha   90.00
_cell.angle_beta   90.00
_cell.angle_gamma   90.00
#
_symmetry.space_group_name_H-M   'P 1'
#
loop_
_entity.id
_entity.type
_entity.pdbx_description
1 polymer ?
#
loop_
_entity_poly.entity_id
_entity_poly.type
_entity_poly.pdbx_seq_one_letter_code
_entity_poly.pdbx_strand_id
1 'polypeptide(L)'
;IGMDQFEELDRWHRIDRILELANVVVVSRAGHSLPTSTLDFPEGLRPYVSDFEKGFGQLTTGRHIEFVRMPDAEVSATDLRKRLRTGRSVEKYMSIEVEEFIKSKGLYGPIGARVGDYEQFTHFCADALFSKKGLNVRGFDLRPTNAPTEFALIASGTSTRHTAALAEAVQAVVKEEFNVFPQSVEGVSEGRWVLLDYGSLIVHVFYDFVRQEYRLEELWKNARELPIKDKLAP
;
A
#
# COMPACT_ATOMS: atom_id res chain seq x y z
N ILE A 1 0.08 19.26 -11.37
CA ILE A 1 0.78 17.97 -11.32
C ILE A 1 2.18 18.16 -10.74
N GLY A 2 2.84 17.10 -10.26
CA GLY A 2 4.24 17.13 -9.82
C GLY A 2 5.24 17.03 -10.98
N MET A 3 6.52 17.37 -10.72
CA MET A 3 7.59 17.24 -11.73
C MET A 3 7.77 15.79 -12.21
N ASP A 4 7.68 14.81 -11.32
CA ASP A 4 7.71 13.39 -11.64
C ASP A 4 6.65 12.98 -12.68
N GLN A 5 5.46 13.54 -12.56
CA GLN A 5 4.38 13.31 -13.52
C GLN A 5 4.53 14.13 -14.81
N PHE A 6 5.15 15.30 -14.73
CA PHE A 6 5.47 16.07 -15.92
C PHE A 6 6.49 15.36 -16.81
N GLU A 7 7.50 14.71 -16.23
CA GLU A 7 8.51 13.92 -16.94
C GLU A 7 7.92 12.76 -17.75
N GLU A 8 6.73 12.29 -17.38
CA GLU A 8 5.99 11.22 -18.07
C GLU A 8 4.69 11.70 -18.74
N LEU A 9 4.46 13.01 -18.79
CA LEU A 9 3.19 13.60 -19.26
C LEU A 9 2.89 13.26 -20.73
N ASP A 10 3.92 13.14 -21.56
CA ASP A 10 3.80 12.76 -22.98
C ASP A 10 3.27 11.34 -23.19
N ARG A 11 3.32 10.46 -22.15
CA ARG A 11 2.79 9.10 -22.16
C ARG A 11 1.33 9.01 -21.70
N TRP A 12 0.75 10.11 -21.26
CA TRP A 12 -0.62 10.09 -20.77
C TRP A 12 -1.61 9.84 -21.91
N HIS A 13 -2.67 9.09 -21.60
CA HIS A 13 -3.72 8.81 -22.56
C HIS A 13 -4.35 10.11 -23.07
N ARG A 14 -4.31 10.31 -24.40
CA ARG A 14 -4.87 11.48 -25.07
C ARG A 14 -4.30 12.80 -24.55
N ILE A 15 -3.00 12.88 -24.43
CA ILE A 15 -2.32 14.11 -23.99
C ILE A 15 -2.64 15.30 -24.90
N ASP A 16 -2.78 15.08 -26.21
CA ASP A 16 -3.25 16.05 -27.19
C ASP A 16 -4.53 16.76 -26.70
N ARG A 17 -5.51 15.96 -26.27
CA ARG A 17 -6.80 16.47 -25.81
C ARG A 17 -6.72 17.17 -24.48
N ILE A 18 -5.86 16.71 -23.58
CA ILE A 18 -5.62 17.37 -22.28
C ILE A 18 -5.07 18.78 -22.51
N LEU A 19 -4.06 18.92 -23.39
CA LEU A 19 -3.42 20.20 -23.70
C LEU A 19 -4.32 21.15 -24.49
N GLU A 20 -5.37 20.67 -25.15
CA GLU A 20 -6.41 21.52 -25.76
C GLU A 20 -7.40 22.08 -24.72
N LEU A 21 -7.72 21.29 -23.70
CA LEU A 21 -8.80 21.60 -22.78
C LEU A 21 -8.36 22.33 -21.51
N ALA A 22 -7.11 22.14 -21.06
CA ALA A 22 -6.64 22.63 -19.77
C ALA A 22 -5.28 23.32 -19.85
N ASN A 23 -5.06 24.29 -18.98
CA ASN A 23 -3.73 24.75 -18.62
C ASN A 23 -3.13 23.74 -17.62
N VAL A 24 -1.82 23.56 -17.66
CA VAL A 24 -1.12 22.64 -16.77
C VAL A 24 -0.23 23.43 -15.82
N VAL A 25 -0.42 23.27 -14.52
CA VAL A 25 0.49 23.80 -13.52
C VAL A 25 1.36 22.65 -13.01
N VAL A 26 2.67 22.80 -13.18
CA VAL A 26 3.68 21.83 -12.73
C VAL A 26 4.36 22.34 -11.48
N VAL A 27 4.27 21.57 -10.42
CA VAL A 27 4.82 21.95 -9.12
C VAL A 27 6.14 21.21 -8.87
N SER A 28 7.23 21.98 -8.67
CA SER A 28 8.53 21.42 -8.30
C SER A 28 8.57 21.13 -6.80
N ARG A 29 9.17 19.97 -6.45
CA ARG A 29 9.59 19.62 -5.09
C ARG A 29 11.11 19.64 -5.00
N ALA A 30 11.64 19.52 -3.77
CA ALA A 30 13.08 19.38 -3.54
C ALA A 30 13.70 18.28 -4.44
N GLY A 31 14.83 18.60 -5.02
CA GLY A 31 15.61 17.67 -5.86
C GLY A 31 15.26 17.71 -7.35
N HIS A 32 14.21 18.39 -7.78
CA HIS A 32 13.91 18.58 -9.20
C HIS A 32 14.24 20.01 -9.66
N SER A 33 15.05 20.12 -10.70
CA SER A 33 15.28 21.42 -11.38
C SER A 33 14.09 21.74 -12.29
N LEU A 34 13.68 23.01 -12.31
CA LEU A 34 12.69 23.46 -13.29
C LEU A 34 13.31 23.49 -14.69
N PRO A 35 12.53 23.22 -15.75
CA PRO A 35 12.97 23.42 -17.12
C PRO A 35 13.49 24.85 -17.34
N THR A 36 14.53 24.97 -18.14
CA THR A 36 15.16 26.24 -18.53
C THR A 36 14.92 26.55 -20.02
N SER A 37 14.59 25.51 -20.78
CA SER A 37 14.31 25.58 -22.21
C SER A 37 13.28 24.53 -22.63
N THR A 38 12.80 24.64 -23.86
CA THR A 38 11.91 23.63 -24.46
C THR A 38 12.57 22.26 -24.62
N LEU A 39 13.90 22.21 -24.63
CA LEU A 39 14.64 20.94 -24.71
C LEU A 39 14.53 20.10 -23.41
N ASP A 40 14.20 20.75 -22.30
CA ASP A 40 13.99 20.07 -21.00
C ASP A 40 12.60 19.45 -20.88
N PHE A 41 11.72 19.68 -21.87
CA PHE A 41 10.40 19.04 -21.92
C PHE A 41 10.50 17.60 -22.42
N PRO A 42 9.63 16.68 -21.97
CA PRO A 42 9.47 15.37 -22.58
C PRO A 42 9.36 15.47 -24.10
N GLU A 43 9.98 14.54 -24.80
CA GLU A 43 10.11 14.60 -26.26
C GLU A 43 8.76 14.72 -26.97
N GLY A 44 7.76 13.96 -26.51
CA GLY A 44 6.42 13.98 -27.06
C GLY A 44 5.64 15.27 -26.78
N LEU A 45 6.08 16.11 -25.83
CA LEU A 45 5.44 17.40 -25.55
C LEU A 45 6.02 18.56 -26.37
N ARG A 46 7.26 18.48 -26.81
CA ARG A 46 7.97 19.56 -27.53
C ARG A 46 7.20 20.12 -28.74
N PRO A 47 6.54 19.29 -29.56
CA PRO A 47 5.75 19.81 -30.70
C PRO A 47 4.55 20.68 -30.30
N TYR A 48 4.08 20.57 -29.07
CA TYR A 48 2.94 21.35 -28.57
C TYR A 48 3.38 22.68 -27.93
N VAL A 49 4.68 22.90 -27.68
CA VAL A 49 5.19 24.11 -27.04
C VAL A 49 5.64 25.10 -28.13
N SER A 50 4.97 26.23 -28.23
CA SER A 50 5.29 27.27 -29.20
C SER A 50 6.35 28.26 -28.70
N ASP A 51 6.39 28.48 -27.37
CA ASP A 51 7.35 29.38 -26.73
C ASP A 51 7.53 28.94 -25.25
N PHE A 52 8.72 29.25 -24.68
CA PHE A 52 9.00 28.97 -23.26
C PHE A 52 9.93 30.03 -22.66
N GLU A 53 9.43 30.77 -21.71
CA GLU A 53 10.21 31.79 -21.01
C GLU A 53 9.85 31.79 -19.49
N LYS A 54 10.87 31.87 -18.64
CA LYS A 54 10.73 32.09 -17.18
C LYS A 54 9.77 31.12 -16.45
N GLY A 55 9.75 29.87 -16.87
CA GLY A 55 8.88 28.85 -16.28
C GLY A 55 7.46 28.87 -16.82
N PHE A 56 7.20 29.58 -17.92
CA PHE A 56 5.92 29.62 -18.59
C PHE A 56 6.06 29.15 -20.05
N GLY A 57 5.36 28.06 -20.37
CA GLY A 57 5.34 27.47 -21.71
C GLY A 57 4.02 27.73 -22.41
N GLN A 58 4.03 28.54 -23.50
CA GLN A 58 2.87 28.75 -24.34
C GLN A 58 2.66 27.53 -25.24
N LEU A 59 1.44 27.01 -25.30
CA LEU A 59 1.09 25.89 -26.16
C LEU A 59 0.50 26.33 -27.49
N THR A 60 0.72 25.55 -28.54
CA THR A 60 0.14 25.74 -29.88
C THR A 60 -1.39 25.71 -29.86
N THR A 61 -1.99 25.13 -28.84
CA THR A 61 -3.45 25.08 -28.60
C THR A 61 -4.03 26.35 -27.99
N GLY A 62 -3.20 27.37 -27.68
CA GLY A 62 -3.59 28.57 -26.97
C GLY A 62 -3.66 28.39 -25.44
N ARG A 63 -3.35 27.22 -24.93
CA ARG A 63 -3.19 26.90 -23.48
C ARG A 63 -1.75 27.15 -23.07
N HIS A 64 -1.44 26.90 -21.76
CA HIS A 64 -0.08 27.04 -21.24
C HIS A 64 0.27 25.97 -20.24
N ILE A 65 1.57 25.79 -20.04
CA ILE A 65 2.16 25.03 -18.94
C ILE A 65 2.93 26.02 -18.08
N GLU A 66 2.62 26.08 -16.79
CA GLU A 66 3.28 26.96 -15.82
C GLU A 66 4.04 26.12 -14.79
N PHE A 67 5.30 26.49 -14.54
CA PHE A 67 6.14 25.82 -13.54
C PHE A 67 6.26 26.68 -12.30
N VAL A 68 5.81 26.13 -11.17
CA VAL A 68 5.79 26.79 -9.88
C VAL A 68 6.74 26.08 -8.92
N ARG A 69 7.68 26.81 -8.34
CA ARG A 69 8.53 26.28 -7.27
C ARG A 69 7.77 26.38 -5.95
N MET A 70 7.54 25.24 -5.31
CA MET A 70 7.01 25.20 -3.95
C MET A 70 8.14 25.05 -2.94
N PRO A 71 7.96 25.60 -1.73
CA PRO A 71 8.84 25.26 -0.61
C PRO A 71 8.89 23.75 -0.39
N ASP A 72 10.06 23.25 -0.03
CA ASP A 72 10.25 21.83 0.23
C ASP A 72 9.36 21.36 1.37
N ALA A 73 8.50 20.42 1.12
CA ALA A 73 7.80 19.70 2.17
C ALA A 73 8.77 18.72 2.82
N GLU A 74 9.12 18.95 4.09
CA GLU A 74 10.05 18.12 4.88
C GLU A 74 9.51 16.67 5.11
N VAL A 75 8.31 16.36 4.60
CA VAL A 75 7.65 15.07 4.86
C VAL A 75 6.85 14.59 3.65
N SER A 76 6.94 13.31 3.36
CA SER A 76 6.10 12.64 2.35
C SER A 76 4.77 12.16 2.96
N ALA A 77 3.77 11.90 2.10
CA ALA A 77 2.52 11.27 2.54
C ALA A 77 2.76 9.88 3.18
N THR A 78 3.77 9.17 2.70
CA THR A 78 4.19 7.87 3.27
C THR A 78 4.74 8.05 4.69
N ASP A 79 5.59 9.06 4.92
CA ASP A 79 6.12 9.35 6.25
C ASP A 79 5.01 9.81 7.21
N LEU A 80 4.05 10.61 6.74
CA LEU A 80 2.90 11.02 7.56
C LEU A 80 2.06 9.83 7.99
N ARG A 81 1.74 8.93 7.08
CA ARG A 81 1.01 7.70 7.42
C ARG A 81 1.79 6.82 8.39
N LYS A 82 3.13 6.73 8.23
CA LYS A 82 4.00 6.00 9.17
C LYS A 82 4.00 6.67 10.55
N ARG A 83 4.09 8.01 10.63
CA ARG A 83 4.01 8.75 11.90
C ARG A 83 2.69 8.50 12.61
N LEU A 84 1.55 8.61 11.89
CA LEU A 84 0.21 8.33 12.44
C LEU A 84 0.10 6.90 12.95
N ARG A 85 0.61 5.91 12.23
CA ARG A 85 0.63 4.50 12.66
C ARG A 85 1.45 4.26 13.93
N THR A 86 2.55 4.98 14.09
CA THR A 86 3.45 4.83 15.24
C THR A 86 3.15 5.81 16.38
N GLY A 87 2.03 6.57 16.29
CA GLY A 87 1.65 7.56 17.31
C GLY A 87 2.60 8.76 17.43
N ARG A 88 3.45 9.00 16.42
CA ARG A 88 4.33 10.18 16.39
C ARG A 88 3.54 11.43 16.00
N SER A 89 3.89 12.56 16.56
CA SER A 89 3.25 13.85 16.24
C SER A 89 3.31 14.17 14.75
N VAL A 90 2.20 14.66 14.23
CA VAL A 90 2.02 15.16 12.85
C VAL A 90 1.60 16.63 12.83
N GLU A 91 1.50 17.28 13.99
CA GLU A 91 1.04 18.66 14.17
C GLU A 91 1.78 19.67 13.28
N LYS A 92 3.09 19.47 13.08
CA LYS A 92 3.90 20.33 12.20
C LYS A 92 3.49 20.25 10.72
N TYR A 93 2.77 19.20 10.30
CA TYR A 93 2.60 18.84 8.89
C TYR A 93 1.15 18.88 8.43
N MET A 94 0.19 19.01 9.32
CA MET A 94 -1.23 19.12 9.00
C MET A 94 -1.97 19.96 10.05
N SER A 95 -3.14 20.49 9.68
CA SER A 95 -3.95 21.23 10.64
C SER A 95 -4.59 20.29 11.67
N ILE A 96 -4.91 20.87 12.83
CA ILE A 96 -5.50 20.12 13.95
C ILE A 96 -6.84 19.46 13.57
N GLU A 97 -7.64 20.14 12.75
CA GLU A 97 -8.93 19.63 12.29
C GLU A 97 -8.77 18.38 11.43
N VAL A 98 -7.73 18.33 10.58
CA VAL A 98 -7.41 17.15 9.75
C VAL A 98 -6.91 16.02 10.62
N GLU A 99 -6.06 16.30 11.60
CA GLU A 99 -5.58 15.29 12.55
C GLU A 99 -6.72 14.72 13.39
N GLU A 100 -7.61 15.55 13.90
CA GLU A 100 -8.81 15.13 14.64
C GLU A 100 -9.76 14.31 13.77
N PHE A 101 -9.97 14.72 12.51
CA PHE A 101 -10.76 13.92 11.56
C PHE A 101 -10.17 12.54 11.34
N ILE A 102 -8.86 12.46 11.09
CA ILE A 102 -8.12 11.21 10.93
C ILE A 102 -8.28 10.32 12.17
N LYS A 103 -8.13 10.88 13.37
CA LYS A 103 -8.29 10.17 14.64
C LYS A 103 -9.73 9.71 14.87
N SER A 104 -10.72 10.58 14.63
CA SER A 104 -12.15 10.27 14.81
C SER A 104 -12.64 9.17 13.88
N LYS A 105 -12.08 9.11 12.66
CA LYS A 105 -12.33 8.04 11.68
C LYS A 105 -11.40 6.85 11.84
N GLY A 106 -10.44 6.91 12.78
CA GLY A 106 -9.41 5.90 13.01
C GLY A 106 -8.57 5.62 11.76
N LEU A 107 -8.39 6.60 10.86
CA LEU A 107 -7.58 6.44 9.67
C LEU A 107 -6.09 6.44 10.04
N TYR A 108 -5.31 5.59 9.37
CA TYR A 108 -3.85 5.49 9.56
C TYR A 108 -3.38 5.24 11.00
N GLY A 109 -4.29 4.95 11.93
CA GLY A 109 -3.94 4.61 13.32
C GLY A 109 -3.24 3.25 13.42
N PRO A 110 -2.67 2.92 14.60
CA PRO A 110 -2.14 1.60 14.85
C PRO A 110 -3.22 0.53 14.59
N ILE A 111 -2.87 -0.52 13.86
CA ILE A 111 -3.80 -1.62 13.56
C ILE A 111 -4.36 -2.20 14.85
N GLY A 112 -3.54 -2.33 15.89
CA GLY A 112 -3.95 -2.82 17.20
C GLY A 112 -5.07 -2.05 17.87
N ALA A 113 -5.17 -0.73 17.67
CA ALA A 113 -6.27 0.07 18.22
C ALA A 113 -7.64 -0.26 17.60
N ARG A 114 -7.67 -0.89 16.42
CA ARG A 114 -8.90 -1.29 15.72
C ARG A 114 -9.19 -2.78 15.84
N VAL A 115 -8.13 -3.58 15.84
CA VAL A 115 -8.20 -5.02 15.95
C VAL A 115 -8.47 -5.44 17.40
N GLY A 116 -7.90 -4.71 18.38
CA GLY A 116 -8.00 -5.01 19.81
C GLY A 116 -7.23 -6.29 20.17
N ASP A 117 -7.84 -7.45 20.01
CA ASP A 117 -7.25 -8.76 20.33
C ASP A 117 -6.74 -9.46 19.07
N TYR A 118 -5.43 -9.60 18.97
CA TYR A 118 -4.78 -10.26 17.83
C TYR A 118 -4.96 -11.78 17.78
N GLU A 119 -5.24 -12.44 18.89
CA GLU A 119 -5.60 -13.85 18.87
C GLU A 119 -6.96 -14.06 18.20
N GLN A 120 -7.96 -13.25 18.57
CA GLN A 120 -9.28 -13.26 17.92
C GLN A 120 -9.18 -12.83 16.45
N PHE A 121 -8.35 -11.83 16.15
CA PHE A 121 -8.10 -11.39 14.78
C PHE A 121 -7.47 -12.48 13.92
N THR A 122 -6.56 -13.29 14.50
CA THR A 122 -5.99 -14.46 13.81
C THR A 122 -7.07 -15.47 13.47
N HIS A 123 -8.00 -15.76 14.40
CA HIS A 123 -9.15 -16.64 14.14
C HIS A 123 -10.07 -16.09 13.06
N PHE A 124 -10.35 -14.78 13.07
CA PHE A 124 -11.15 -14.11 12.03
C PHE A 124 -10.51 -14.25 10.64
N CYS A 125 -9.21 -14.02 10.53
CA CYS A 125 -8.47 -14.23 9.27
C CYS A 125 -8.49 -15.70 8.82
N ALA A 126 -8.43 -16.65 9.76
CA ALA A 126 -8.52 -18.08 9.46
C ALA A 126 -9.90 -18.46 8.90
N ASP A 127 -10.99 -17.93 9.47
CA ASP A 127 -12.34 -18.14 8.96
C ASP A 127 -12.47 -17.66 7.50
N ALA A 128 -11.83 -16.53 7.16
CA ALA A 128 -11.78 -16.04 5.78
C ALA A 128 -11.05 -17.00 4.83
N LEU A 129 -9.95 -17.59 5.28
CA LEU A 129 -9.21 -18.60 4.50
C LEU A 129 -10.04 -19.88 4.29
N PHE A 130 -10.72 -20.36 5.32
CA PHE A 130 -11.61 -21.52 5.20
C PHE A 130 -12.78 -21.27 4.25
N SER A 131 -13.39 -20.07 4.28
CA SER A 131 -14.49 -19.71 3.38
C SER A 131 -14.12 -19.82 1.90
N LYS A 132 -12.84 -19.73 1.58
CA LYS A 132 -12.27 -19.89 0.23
C LYS A 132 -11.52 -21.21 0.05
N LYS A 133 -11.79 -22.19 0.89
CA LYS A 133 -11.18 -23.54 0.84
C LYS A 133 -9.66 -23.53 0.98
N GLY A 134 -9.13 -22.65 1.83
CA GLY A 134 -7.72 -22.69 2.23
C GLY A 134 -7.39 -24.00 2.91
N LEU A 135 -6.27 -24.60 2.54
CA LEU A 135 -5.83 -25.89 3.06
C LEU A 135 -4.84 -25.71 4.22
N ASN A 136 -4.84 -26.65 5.14
CA ASN A 136 -3.85 -26.74 6.23
C ASN A 136 -3.66 -25.41 6.97
N VAL A 137 -4.78 -24.74 7.31
CA VAL A 137 -4.77 -23.46 8.02
C VAL A 137 -4.32 -23.69 9.46
N ARG A 138 -3.20 -23.05 9.86
CA ARG A 138 -2.63 -23.15 11.21
C ARG A 138 -2.26 -21.76 11.71
N GLY A 139 -2.53 -21.49 12.97
CA GLY A 139 -2.17 -20.26 13.66
C GLY A 139 -1.20 -20.51 14.81
N PHE A 140 -0.32 -19.56 15.04
CA PHE A 140 0.71 -19.65 16.07
C PHE A 140 0.75 -18.37 16.90
N ASP A 141 0.79 -18.53 18.23
CA ASP A 141 1.14 -17.47 19.16
C ASP A 141 2.67 -17.49 19.34
N LEU A 142 3.31 -16.49 18.79
CA LEU A 142 4.77 -16.36 18.77
C LEU A 142 5.32 -15.52 19.93
N ARG A 143 4.45 -14.94 20.78
CA ARG A 143 4.87 -14.09 21.91
C ARG A 143 5.87 -14.76 22.86
N PRO A 144 5.81 -16.09 23.09
CA PRO A 144 6.84 -16.77 23.88
C PRO A 144 8.18 -16.97 23.16
N THR A 145 8.30 -16.58 21.90
CA THR A 145 9.48 -16.76 21.06
C THR A 145 10.19 -15.43 20.79
N ASN A 146 11.34 -15.48 20.12
CA ASN A 146 12.05 -14.28 19.65
C ASN A 146 11.64 -13.88 18.24
N ALA A 147 10.43 -14.23 17.78
CA ALA A 147 9.93 -13.86 16.46
C ALA A 147 9.65 -12.34 16.35
N PRO A 148 9.75 -11.77 15.16
CA PRO A 148 9.53 -10.33 14.95
C PRO A 148 8.05 -9.92 15.02
N THR A 149 7.12 -10.85 15.08
CA THR A 149 5.68 -10.64 15.19
C THR A 149 5.11 -11.48 16.35
N GLU A 150 3.93 -11.09 16.84
CA GLU A 150 3.28 -11.78 17.98
C GLU A 150 2.49 -13.01 17.53
N PHE A 151 1.93 -12.98 16.31
CA PHE A 151 1.11 -14.05 15.76
C PHE A 151 1.49 -14.34 14.32
N ALA A 152 1.37 -15.60 13.92
CA ALA A 152 1.46 -16.02 12.53
C ALA A 152 0.26 -16.90 12.17
N LEU A 153 -0.25 -16.71 10.95
CA LEU A 153 -1.28 -17.54 10.34
C LEU A 153 -0.74 -18.09 9.03
N ILE A 154 -0.78 -19.40 8.86
CA ILE A 154 -0.31 -20.05 7.64
C ILE A 154 -1.45 -20.83 6.99
N ALA A 155 -1.56 -20.74 5.68
CA ALA A 155 -2.48 -21.53 4.87
C ALA A 155 -1.86 -21.92 3.54
N SER A 156 -2.42 -22.95 2.90
CA SER A 156 -2.03 -23.36 1.55
C SER A 156 -3.18 -23.17 0.56
N GLY A 157 -2.83 -22.74 -0.64
CA GLY A 157 -3.68 -22.78 -1.84
C GLY A 157 -3.29 -23.95 -2.74
N THR A 158 -4.22 -24.45 -3.55
CA THR A 158 -4.01 -25.56 -4.51
C THR A 158 -3.29 -25.11 -5.78
N SER A 159 -3.13 -23.82 -6.00
CA SER A 159 -2.43 -23.21 -7.13
C SER A 159 -2.00 -21.79 -6.79
N THR A 160 -1.10 -21.20 -7.59
CA THR A 160 -0.68 -19.81 -7.43
C THR A 160 -1.85 -18.82 -7.49
N ARG A 161 -2.81 -19.07 -8.39
CA ARG A 161 -4.05 -18.28 -8.50
C ARG A 161 -4.92 -18.41 -7.24
N HIS A 162 -5.04 -19.61 -6.68
CA HIS A 162 -5.80 -19.84 -5.46
C HIS A 162 -5.12 -19.17 -4.26
N THR A 163 -3.79 -19.23 -4.17
CA THR A 163 -2.99 -18.54 -3.15
C THR A 163 -3.27 -17.03 -3.15
N ALA A 164 -3.23 -16.39 -4.32
CA ALA A 164 -3.57 -14.97 -4.45
C ALA A 164 -5.03 -14.69 -4.02
N ALA A 165 -5.98 -15.50 -4.48
CA ALA A 165 -7.40 -15.33 -4.12
C ALA A 165 -7.67 -15.52 -2.61
N LEU A 166 -6.94 -16.39 -1.92
CA LEU A 166 -7.00 -16.53 -0.46
C LEU A 166 -6.52 -15.27 0.25
N ALA A 167 -5.40 -14.70 -0.20
CA ALA A 167 -4.87 -13.45 0.36
C ALA A 167 -5.80 -12.27 0.11
N GLU A 168 -6.39 -12.15 -1.08
CA GLU A 168 -7.39 -11.14 -1.40
C GLU A 168 -8.64 -11.27 -0.53
N ALA A 169 -9.10 -12.50 -0.26
CA ALA A 169 -10.26 -12.74 0.60
C ALA A 169 -10.02 -12.26 2.03
N VAL A 170 -8.84 -12.54 2.61
CA VAL A 170 -8.47 -12.02 3.94
C VAL A 170 -8.48 -10.49 3.94
N GLN A 171 -7.86 -9.86 2.94
CA GLN A 171 -7.84 -8.39 2.85
C GLN A 171 -9.24 -7.79 2.76
N ALA A 172 -10.14 -8.40 1.97
CA ALA A 172 -11.50 -7.92 1.77
C ALA A 172 -12.30 -7.94 3.08
N VAL A 173 -12.33 -9.07 3.79
CA VAL A 173 -13.10 -9.19 5.04
C VAL A 173 -12.51 -8.35 6.18
N VAL A 174 -11.18 -8.24 6.26
CA VAL A 174 -10.50 -7.40 7.26
C VAL A 174 -10.79 -5.92 6.99
N LYS A 175 -10.81 -5.50 5.73
CA LYS A 175 -11.20 -4.14 5.36
C LYS A 175 -12.65 -3.85 5.72
N GLU A 176 -13.56 -4.79 5.44
CA GLU A 176 -14.99 -4.64 5.69
C GLU A 176 -15.28 -4.53 7.19
N GLU A 177 -14.77 -5.45 8.01
CA GLU A 177 -15.08 -5.54 9.43
C GLU A 177 -14.32 -4.51 10.28
N PHE A 178 -13.01 -4.38 10.05
CA PHE A 178 -12.13 -3.54 10.89
C PHE A 178 -11.75 -2.22 10.25
N ASN A 179 -12.06 -2.01 8.97
CA ASN A 179 -11.54 -0.92 8.15
C ASN A 179 -10.00 -0.80 8.24
N VAL A 180 -9.30 -1.93 8.24
CA VAL A 180 -7.86 -2.08 8.36
C VAL A 180 -7.29 -2.63 7.05
N PHE A 181 -6.14 -2.10 6.66
CA PHE A 181 -5.35 -2.59 5.53
C PHE A 181 -4.03 -3.17 6.05
N PRO A 182 -3.46 -4.19 5.40
CA PRO A 182 -2.11 -4.65 5.74
C PRO A 182 -1.10 -3.51 5.55
N GLN A 183 -0.04 -3.52 6.35
CA GLN A 183 1.07 -2.56 6.25
C GLN A 183 1.91 -2.82 5.01
N SER A 184 2.09 -4.09 4.65
CA SER A 184 2.68 -4.52 3.38
C SER A 184 1.95 -5.75 2.85
N VAL A 185 2.00 -5.92 1.53
CA VAL A 185 1.52 -7.10 0.80
C VAL A 185 2.61 -7.48 -0.18
N GLU A 186 3.10 -8.72 -0.10
CA GLU A 186 4.19 -9.21 -0.92
C GLU A 186 3.80 -10.51 -1.64
N GLY A 187 4.40 -10.77 -2.80
CA GLY A 187 4.31 -12.03 -3.52
C GLY A 187 3.01 -12.28 -4.29
N VAL A 188 2.09 -11.32 -4.40
CA VAL A 188 0.78 -11.50 -5.07
C VAL A 188 0.94 -11.80 -6.56
N SER A 189 1.88 -11.14 -7.23
CA SER A 189 2.12 -11.29 -8.67
C SER A 189 2.51 -12.72 -9.06
N GLU A 190 3.38 -13.34 -8.26
CA GLU A 190 3.83 -14.71 -8.48
C GLU A 190 2.84 -15.74 -7.92
N GLY A 191 2.14 -15.40 -6.84
CA GLY A 191 1.19 -16.27 -6.15
C GLY A 191 1.79 -17.53 -5.54
N ARG A 192 3.12 -17.64 -5.47
CA ARG A 192 3.80 -18.80 -4.87
C ARG A 192 3.81 -18.75 -3.35
N TRP A 193 3.98 -17.55 -2.81
CA TRP A 193 3.93 -17.24 -1.40
C TRP A 193 3.50 -15.77 -1.26
N VAL A 194 2.31 -15.56 -0.73
CA VAL A 194 1.79 -14.22 -0.43
C VAL A 194 1.89 -13.96 1.06
N LEU A 195 2.41 -12.78 1.42
CA LEU A 195 2.54 -12.32 2.79
C LEU A 195 1.66 -11.09 2.99
N LEU A 196 0.85 -11.09 4.04
CA LEU A 196 0.08 -9.94 4.50
C LEU A 196 0.57 -9.55 5.89
N ASP A 197 1.14 -8.35 6.02
CA ASP A 197 1.62 -7.82 7.29
C ASP A 197 0.55 -6.93 7.94
N TYR A 198 0.00 -7.38 9.07
CA TYR A 198 -0.92 -6.61 9.91
C TYR A 198 -0.25 -6.14 11.22
N GLY A 199 1.07 -6.04 11.27
CA GLY A 199 1.83 -5.62 12.46
C GLY A 199 2.08 -6.78 13.41
N SER A 200 1.26 -6.97 14.45
CA SER A 200 1.40 -8.10 15.36
C SER A 200 0.92 -9.43 14.79
N LEU A 201 0.28 -9.46 13.61
CA LEU A 201 -0.06 -10.68 12.86
C LEU A 201 0.54 -10.64 11.47
N ILE A 202 1.24 -11.70 11.08
CA ILE A 202 1.62 -11.94 9.69
C ILE A 202 0.83 -13.15 9.17
N VAL A 203 0.16 -12.97 8.03
CA VAL A 203 -0.55 -14.04 7.33
C VAL A 203 0.29 -14.50 6.14
N HIS A 204 0.66 -15.78 6.15
CA HIS A 204 1.40 -16.43 5.08
C HIS A 204 0.47 -17.35 4.30
N VAL A 205 0.28 -17.08 3.02
CA VAL A 205 -0.50 -17.93 2.13
C VAL A 205 0.44 -18.51 1.07
N PHE A 206 0.62 -19.83 1.11
CA PHE A 206 1.52 -20.55 0.22
C PHE A 206 0.75 -21.28 -0.89
N TYR A 207 1.35 -21.43 -2.05
CA TYR A 207 1.09 -22.59 -2.89
C TYR A 207 1.64 -23.81 -2.17
N ASP A 208 0.85 -24.86 -2.03
CA ASP A 208 1.12 -25.98 -1.11
C ASP A 208 2.49 -26.62 -1.33
N PHE A 209 2.92 -26.79 -2.57
CA PHE A 209 4.25 -27.30 -2.89
C PHE A 209 5.37 -26.43 -2.31
N VAL A 210 5.22 -25.11 -2.40
CA VAL A 210 6.22 -24.14 -1.90
C VAL A 210 6.29 -24.16 -0.36
N ARG A 211 5.15 -24.33 0.32
CA ARG A 211 5.13 -24.47 1.78
C ARG A 211 5.98 -25.65 2.28
N GLN A 212 5.94 -26.76 1.53
CA GLN A 212 6.74 -27.95 1.88
C GLN A 212 8.25 -27.72 1.67
N GLU A 213 8.64 -26.85 0.74
CA GLU A 213 10.05 -26.47 0.55
C GLU A 213 10.55 -25.58 1.70
N TYR A 214 9.78 -24.54 2.07
CA TYR A 214 10.19 -23.57 3.08
C TYR A 214 10.03 -24.04 4.53
N ARG A 215 9.03 -24.90 4.82
CA ARG A 215 8.73 -25.46 6.15
C ARG A 215 8.76 -24.41 7.26
N LEU A 216 8.11 -23.27 7.02
CA LEU A 216 8.18 -22.10 7.91
C LEU A 216 7.77 -22.42 9.35
N GLU A 217 6.86 -23.38 9.54
CA GLU A 217 6.39 -23.83 10.85
C GLU A 217 7.49 -24.47 11.70
N GLU A 218 8.54 -24.99 11.08
CA GLU A 218 9.67 -25.58 11.83
C GLU A 218 10.43 -24.53 12.66
N LEU A 219 10.39 -23.26 12.22
CA LEU A 219 10.95 -22.13 12.97
C LEU A 219 10.18 -21.86 14.27
N TRP A 220 8.91 -22.26 14.30
CA TRP A 220 7.99 -21.97 15.40
C TRP A 220 7.58 -23.21 16.19
N LYS A 221 8.34 -24.29 16.13
CA LYS A 221 8.08 -25.53 16.85
C LYS A 221 7.89 -25.39 18.37
N ASN A 222 8.42 -24.33 18.97
CA ASN A 222 8.29 -23.97 20.38
C ASN A 222 7.17 -22.95 20.65
N ALA A 223 6.45 -22.49 19.63
CA ALA A 223 5.32 -21.60 19.78
C ALA A 223 4.05 -22.35 20.19
N ARG A 224 3.12 -21.64 20.80
CA ARG A 224 1.79 -22.19 21.11
C ARG A 224 0.96 -22.20 19.82
N GLU A 225 0.56 -23.38 19.37
CA GLU A 225 -0.40 -23.47 18.26
C GLU A 225 -1.81 -23.07 18.73
N LEU A 226 -2.47 -22.21 17.97
CA LEU A 226 -3.83 -21.75 18.24
C LEU A 226 -4.84 -22.84 17.81
N PRO A 227 -5.96 -23.02 18.55
CA PRO A 227 -6.99 -24.01 18.23
C PRO A 227 -7.86 -23.57 17.05
N ILE A 228 -7.24 -23.39 15.87
CA ILE A 228 -7.93 -23.02 14.65
C ILE A 228 -8.64 -24.24 14.05
N LYS A 229 -9.95 -24.11 13.81
CA LYS A 229 -10.77 -25.17 13.22
C LYS A 229 -11.65 -24.58 12.13
N ASP A 230 -11.85 -25.35 11.06
CA ASP A 230 -12.84 -25.04 10.03
C ASP A 230 -14.24 -25.22 10.65
N LYS A 231 -14.94 -24.10 10.84
CA LYS A 231 -16.34 -24.09 11.33
C LYS A 231 -17.34 -24.49 10.26
N LEU A 232 -16.90 -24.54 8.99
CA LEU A 232 -17.72 -24.89 7.81
C LEU A 232 -17.51 -26.36 7.41
N ALA A 233 -16.56 -27.05 8.04
CA ALA A 233 -16.39 -28.49 7.82
C ALA A 233 -17.59 -29.26 8.40
N PRO A 234 -18.15 -30.23 7.65
CA PRO A 234 -19.30 -31.04 8.10
C PRO A 234 -19.02 -31.90 9.31
#